data_34438883ec269d1f38457492eb47069c
#
_entry.id   34438883ec269d1f38457492eb47069c
#
_cell.length_a   1.000
_cell.length_b   1.000
_cell.length_c   1.000
_cell.angle_alpha   90.00
_cell.angle_beta   90.00
_cell.angle_gamma   90.00
#
_symmetry.space_group_name_H-M   'P 1'
#
loop_
_entity.id
_entity.type
_entity.pdbx_description
1 polymer ?
#
loop_
_entity_poly.entity_id
_entity_poly.type
_entity_poly.pdbx_seq_one_letter_code
_entity_poly.pdbx_strand_id
1 'polypeptide(L)'
;MSKTILANGDYDLKYEVMMYYTLRYNPSAVRPFCNCKGCREICVEFLCIDHKKKRTKKEKNLTGKAFYQYLKENNYPEGFQVLCFGCNFVKGVYPKCPHLFDKYLRKKKSEEKDRR
;
A
#
# COMPACT_ATOMS: atom_id res chain seq x y z
N MET A 1 7.83 -3.01 -21.72
CA MET A 1 7.24 -2.82 -20.60
C MET A 1 6.13 -1.92 -20.42
N SER A 2 5.40 -2.25 -19.58
CA SER A 2 4.06 -1.79 -19.46
C SER A 2 3.81 -0.46 -18.82
N LYS A 3 4.78 0.39 -18.77
CA LYS A 3 4.58 1.75 -18.31
C LYS A 3 3.64 2.54 -19.23
N THR A 4 3.33 1.98 -20.37
CA THR A 4 2.50 2.66 -21.34
C THR A 4 1.03 2.73 -20.97
N ILE A 5 0.61 2.01 -19.95
CA ILE A 5 -0.80 1.99 -19.55
C ILE A 5 -1.24 3.34 -19.02
N LEU A 6 -0.36 4.01 -18.28
CA LEU A 6 -0.64 5.33 -17.73
C LEU A 6 0.26 6.34 -18.39
N ALA A 7 -0.05 7.63 -18.23
CA ALA A 7 0.91 8.66 -18.61
C ALA A 7 2.21 8.33 -17.89
N ASN A 8 3.28 8.22 -18.67
CA ASN A 8 4.55 7.72 -18.12
C ASN A 8 4.99 8.43 -16.86
N GLY A 9 4.88 9.76 -16.84
CA GLY A 9 5.31 10.51 -15.67
C GLY A 9 4.49 10.20 -14.44
N ASP A 10 3.19 9.97 -14.61
CA ASP A 10 2.31 9.67 -13.48
C ASP A 10 2.60 8.29 -12.91
N TYR A 11 2.80 7.32 -13.78
CA TYR A 11 3.12 5.97 -13.33
C TYR A 11 4.48 5.94 -12.63
N ASP A 12 5.46 6.59 -13.24
CA ASP A 12 6.82 6.60 -12.67
C ASP A 12 6.84 7.29 -11.31
N LEU A 13 6.10 8.37 -11.17
CA LEU A 13 6.01 9.08 -9.90
C LEU A 13 5.38 8.19 -8.83
N LYS A 14 4.27 7.56 -9.16
CA LYS A 14 3.61 6.66 -8.21
C LYS A 14 4.54 5.53 -7.80
N TYR A 15 5.20 4.91 -8.78
CA TYR A 15 6.12 3.81 -8.50
C TYR A 15 7.25 4.26 -7.58
N GLU A 16 7.82 5.42 -7.87
CA GLU A 16 8.93 5.94 -7.08
C GLU A 16 8.52 6.16 -5.62
N VAL A 17 7.37 6.78 -5.40
CA VAL A 17 6.85 7.04 -4.06
C VAL A 17 6.55 5.73 -3.33
N MET A 18 5.88 4.81 -4.02
CA MET A 18 5.57 3.51 -3.43
C MET A 18 6.83 2.76 -3.05
N MET A 19 7.85 2.81 -3.92
CA MET A 19 9.11 2.10 -3.64
C MET A 19 9.79 2.68 -2.41
N TYR A 20 9.80 4.00 -2.28
CA TYR A 20 10.42 4.64 -1.13
C TYR A 20 9.78 4.16 0.17
N TYR A 21 8.46 4.19 0.24
CA TYR A 21 7.79 3.81 1.48
C TYR A 21 7.81 2.30 1.72
N THR A 22 7.86 1.51 0.66
CA THR A 22 8.04 0.07 0.82
C THR A 22 9.39 -0.23 1.45
N LEU A 23 10.45 0.41 0.95
CA LEU A 23 11.81 0.20 1.49
C LEU A 23 11.95 0.67 2.92
N ARG A 24 11.18 1.66 3.34
CA ARG A 24 11.25 2.17 4.71
C ARG A 24 10.91 1.07 5.72
N TYR A 25 9.97 0.20 5.38
CA TYR A 25 9.54 -0.88 6.28
C TYR A 25 10.13 -2.22 5.90
N ASN A 26 10.61 -2.35 4.69
CA ASN A 26 11.14 -3.61 4.16
C ASN A 26 12.39 -3.30 3.34
N PRO A 27 13.54 -3.12 4.00
CA PRO A 27 14.75 -2.64 3.32
C PRO A 27 15.26 -3.53 2.19
N SER A 28 14.86 -4.81 2.18
CA SER A 28 15.31 -5.73 1.13
C SER A 28 14.34 -5.81 -0.05
N ALA A 29 13.31 -4.99 -0.07
CA ALA A 29 12.31 -5.05 -1.12
C ALA A 29 12.90 -4.72 -2.48
N VAL A 30 12.47 -5.45 -3.50
CA VAL A 30 12.90 -5.19 -4.89
C VAL A 30 11.77 -4.57 -5.70
N ARG A 31 10.58 -4.45 -5.13
CA ARG A 31 9.42 -3.82 -5.76
C ARG A 31 8.48 -3.31 -4.69
N PRO A 32 7.58 -2.39 -5.02
CA PRO A 32 6.58 -1.96 -4.06
C PRO A 32 5.61 -3.09 -3.74
N PHE A 33 5.19 -3.18 -2.49
CA PHE A 33 4.14 -4.11 -2.13
C PHE A 33 3.41 -3.63 -0.88
N CYS A 34 2.21 -4.19 -0.66
CA CYS A 34 1.39 -3.85 0.49
C CYS A 34 2.12 -4.18 1.79
N ASN A 35 2.15 -3.24 2.71
CA ASN A 35 2.85 -3.42 3.98
C ASN A 35 2.14 -4.40 4.91
N CYS A 36 0.92 -4.79 4.62
CA CYS A 36 0.21 -5.79 5.40
C CYS A 36 0.85 -7.16 5.23
N LYS A 37 1.32 -7.73 6.33
CA LYS A 37 2.05 -9.00 6.28
C LYS A 37 1.21 -10.15 5.77
N GLY A 38 -0.09 -10.07 5.88
CA GLY A 38 -0.97 -11.13 5.40
C GLY A 38 -1.39 -10.96 3.96
N CYS A 39 -1.08 -9.83 3.34
CA CYS A 39 -1.54 -9.53 1.99
C CYS A 39 -0.41 -9.53 0.96
N ARG A 40 0.52 -8.62 1.09
CA ARG A 40 1.68 -8.47 0.19
C ARG A 40 1.31 -8.30 -1.28
N GLU A 41 0.21 -7.59 -1.54
CA GLU A 41 -0.17 -7.26 -2.92
C GLU A 41 0.98 -6.54 -3.63
N ILE A 42 1.30 -6.94 -4.86
CA ILE A 42 2.41 -6.36 -5.62
C ILE A 42 1.97 -5.58 -6.85
N CYS A 43 0.70 -5.56 -7.17
CA CYS A 43 0.22 -4.81 -8.33
C CYS A 43 0.13 -3.33 -7.95
N VAL A 44 0.97 -2.51 -8.56
CA VAL A 44 1.07 -1.09 -8.20
C VAL A 44 -0.26 -0.36 -8.38
N GLU A 45 -1.05 -0.77 -9.37
CA GLU A 45 -2.37 -0.17 -9.59
C GLU A 45 -3.31 -0.36 -8.42
N PHE A 46 -3.08 -1.40 -7.61
CA PHE A 46 -3.92 -1.68 -6.45
C PHE A 46 -3.33 -1.13 -5.16
N LEU A 47 -2.20 -0.45 -5.23
CA LEU A 47 -1.55 0.10 -4.05
C LEU A 47 -1.86 1.58 -3.88
N CYS A 48 -1.86 2.02 -2.64
CA CYS A 48 -2.02 3.43 -2.31
C CYS A 48 -1.15 3.77 -1.11
N ILE A 49 -1.02 5.06 -0.85
CA ILE A 49 -0.29 5.53 0.33
C ILE A 49 -1.31 5.77 1.43
N ASP A 50 -1.11 5.10 2.55
CA ASP A 50 -1.98 5.20 3.70
C ASP A 50 -1.35 6.11 4.75
N HIS A 51 -2.19 6.93 5.39
CA HIS A 51 -1.77 7.81 6.47
C HIS A 51 -1.77 7.01 7.76
N LYS A 52 -0.61 6.86 8.39
CA LYS A 52 -0.54 6.20 9.70
C LYS A 52 -0.99 7.14 10.81
N LYS A 53 -1.00 8.43 10.53
CA LYS A 53 -1.47 9.45 11.45
C LYS A 53 -2.66 10.15 10.84
N LYS A 54 -3.40 10.90 11.66
CA LYS A 54 -4.52 11.67 11.16
C LYS A 54 -4.04 12.64 10.08
N ARG A 55 -4.81 12.74 8.99
CA ARG A 55 -4.47 13.65 7.90
C ARG A 55 -4.49 15.08 8.37
N THR A 56 -3.51 15.86 7.90
CA THR A 56 -3.54 17.29 8.09
C THR A 56 -4.56 17.89 7.14
N LYS A 57 -4.96 19.14 7.40
CA LYS A 57 -5.91 19.83 6.54
C LYS A 57 -5.39 19.91 5.11
N LYS A 58 -4.11 20.18 4.94
CA LYS A 58 -3.51 20.25 3.61
C LYS A 58 -3.56 18.91 2.90
N GLU A 59 -3.26 17.82 3.63
CA GLU A 59 -3.25 16.50 3.03
C GLU A 59 -4.63 16.04 2.57
N LYS A 60 -5.67 16.47 3.25
CA LYS A 60 -7.03 16.09 2.87
C LYS A 60 -7.42 16.62 1.50
N ASN A 61 -6.79 17.71 1.06
CA ASN A 61 -7.12 18.33 -0.22
C ASN A 61 -6.25 17.81 -1.35
N LEU A 62 -5.32 16.90 -1.07
CA LEU A 62 -4.43 16.35 -2.09
C LEU A 62 -4.83 14.93 -2.42
N THR A 63 -4.95 14.61 -3.71
CA THR A 63 -5.30 13.27 -4.15
C THR A 63 -4.47 12.91 -5.36
N GLY A 64 -4.32 11.61 -5.60
CA GLY A 64 -3.64 11.09 -6.77
C GLY A 64 -2.25 11.66 -6.99
N LYS A 65 -2.01 12.13 -8.19
CA LYS A 65 -0.71 12.67 -8.59
C LYS A 65 -0.27 13.81 -7.69
N ALA A 66 -1.19 14.70 -7.33
CA ALA A 66 -0.85 15.86 -6.49
C ALA A 66 -0.32 15.41 -5.14
N PHE A 67 -0.87 14.35 -4.59
CA PHE A 67 -0.43 13.82 -3.31
C PHE A 67 0.97 13.20 -3.43
N TYR A 68 1.20 12.42 -4.48
CA TYR A 68 2.52 11.81 -4.68
C TYR A 68 3.58 12.88 -4.88
N GLN A 69 3.24 13.92 -5.64
CA GLN A 69 4.14 15.05 -5.85
C GLN A 69 4.47 15.74 -4.54
N TYR A 70 3.47 15.94 -3.71
CA TYR A 70 3.64 16.56 -2.39
C TYR A 70 4.62 15.76 -1.53
N LEU A 71 4.46 14.42 -1.51
CA LEU A 71 5.35 13.58 -0.71
C LEU A 71 6.78 13.68 -1.20
N LYS A 72 6.97 13.65 -2.50
CA LYS A 72 8.30 13.74 -3.07
C LYS A 72 8.95 15.09 -2.80
N GLU A 73 8.19 16.16 -2.99
CA GLU A 73 8.71 17.51 -2.78
C GLU A 73 9.04 17.80 -1.33
N ASN A 74 8.44 17.08 -0.41
CA ASN A 74 8.70 17.26 1.01
C ASN A 74 9.63 16.18 1.55
N ASN A 75 10.44 15.58 0.68
CA ASN A 75 11.46 14.60 1.04
C ASN A 75 10.89 13.38 1.76
N TYR A 76 9.72 12.94 1.32
CA TYR A 76 9.06 11.72 1.83
C TYR A 76 8.91 11.75 3.35
N PRO A 77 8.03 12.60 3.86
CA PRO A 77 7.83 12.69 5.31
C PRO A 77 7.39 11.39 5.93
N GLU A 78 7.62 11.24 7.22
CA GLU A 78 7.22 10.05 7.96
C GLU A 78 5.71 10.05 8.18
N GLY A 79 5.19 8.89 8.57
CA GLY A 79 3.78 8.78 8.88
C GLY A 79 2.93 8.20 7.77
N PHE A 80 3.57 7.55 6.79
CA PHE A 80 2.88 6.96 5.66
C PHE A 80 3.37 5.54 5.42
N GLN A 81 2.55 4.74 4.78
CA GLN A 81 2.91 3.39 4.41
C GLN A 81 2.17 2.99 3.15
N VAL A 82 2.62 1.92 2.49
CA VAL A 82 1.97 1.39 1.30
C VAL A 82 0.97 0.33 1.73
N LEU A 83 -0.26 0.46 1.30
CA LEU A 83 -1.29 -0.57 1.49
C LEU A 83 -2.05 -0.74 0.18
N CYS A 84 -2.59 -1.93 -0.05
CA CYS A 84 -3.53 -2.09 -1.15
C CYS A 84 -4.87 -1.46 -0.75
N PHE A 85 -5.72 -1.20 -1.74
CA PHE A 85 -7.00 -0.54 -1.45
C PHE A 85 -7.84 -1.31 -0.44
N GLY A 86 -7.82 -2.65 -0.52
CA GLY A 86 -8.57 -3.47 0.42
C GLY A 86 -8.08 -3.31 1.86
N CYS A 87 -6.77 -3.40 2.07
CA CYS A 87 -6.20 -3.24 3.40
C CYS A 87 -6.43 -1.83 3.93
N ASN A 88 -6.32 -0.83 3.07
CA ASN A 88 -6.56 0.54 3.48
C ASN A 88 -8.01 0.76 3.88
N PHE A 89 -8.94 0.16 3.15
CA PHE A 89 -10.36 0.27 3.46
C PHE A 89 -10.67 -0.36 4.82
N VAL A 90 -10.22 -1.61 5.03
CA VAL A 90 -10.58 -2.31 6.27
C VAL A 90 -9.88 -1.72 7.49
N LYS A 91 -8.79 -1.01 7.30
CA LYS A 91 -8.12 -0.33 8.39
C LYS A 91 -9.06 0.67 9.09
N GLY A 92 -9.95 1.29 8.32
CA GLY A 92 -10.92 2.22 8.90
C GLY A 92 -12.07 1.53 9.62
N VAL A 93 -12.19 0.22 9.48
CA VAL A 93 -13.29 -0.55 10.07
C VAL A 93 -12.81 -1.43 11.22
N TYR A 94 -11.62 -2.00 11.10
CA TYR A 94 -11.07 -2.93 12.07
C TYR A 94 -9.81 -2.41 12.72
N PRO A 95 -9.56 -2.76 14.00
CA PRO A 95 -8.31 -2.35 14.66
C PRO A 95 -7.08 -2.93 13.98
N LYS A 96 -7.21 -4.11 13.38
CA LYS A 96 -6.14 -4.75 12.63
C LYS A 96 -6.71 -5.28 11.33
N CYS A 97 -5.83 -5.41 10.32
CA CYS A 97 -6.26 -5.97 9.05
C CYS A 97 -6.71 -7.42 9.24
N PRO A 98 -7.87 -7.80 8.71
CA PRO A 98 -8.35 -9.18 8.83
C PRO A 98 -7.38 -10.22 8.29
N HIS A 99 -6.51 -9.87 7.36
CA HIS A 99 -5.49 -10.81 6.87
C HIS A 99 -4.63 -11.36 8.00
N LEU A 100 -4.47 -10.60 9.08
CA LEU A 100 -3.56 -10.97 10.15
C LEU A 100 -4.21 -11.82 11.23
N PHE A 101 -5.55 -11.78 11.37
CA PHE A 101 -6.19 -12.44 12.49
C PHE A 101 -7.47 -13.20 12.14
N ASP A 102 -7.82 -13.29 10.87
CA ASP A 102 -9.04 -14.00 10.49
C ASP A 102 -8.82 -15.49 10.62
N LYS A 103 -9.27 -16.03 11.75
CA LYS A 103 -9.11 -17.45 12.05
C LYS A 103 -9.86 -18.33 11.07
N TYR A 104 -11.02 -17.89 10.63
CA TYR A 104 -11.80 -18.66 9.69
C TYR A 104 -11.06 -18.82 8.36
N LEU A 105 -10.51 -17.75 7.85
CA LEU A 105 -9.81 -17.78 6.59
C LEU A 105 -8.60 -18.71 6.65
N ARG A 106 -7.86 -18.64 7.75
CA ARG A 106 -6.69 -19.50 7.90
C ARG A 106 -7.08 -20.96 8.02
N LYS A 107 -8.14 -21.23 8.76
CA LYS A 107 -8.64 -22.58 8.92
C LYS A 107 -9.07 -23.14 7.57
N LYS A 108 -9.75 -22.35 6.77
CA LYS A 108 -10.22 -22.80 5.46
C LYS A 108 -9.05 -23.14 4.53
N LYS A 109 -8.02 -22.33 4.55
CA LYS A 109 -6.84 -22.61 3.75
C LYS A 109 -6.16 -23.90 4.15
N SER A 110 -6.10 -24.16 5.45
CA SER A 110 -5.53 -25.37 5.96
C SER A 110 -6.33 -26.59 5.53
N GLU A 111 -7.64 -26.50 5.59
CA GLU A 111 -8.52 -27.58 5.16
C GLU A 111 -8.36 -27.87 3.67
N GLU A 112 -8.22 -26.84 2.87
CA GLU A 112 -7.99 -27.04 1.44
C GLU A 112 -6.70 -27.76 1.16
N LYS A 113 -5.67 -27.46 1.92
CA LYS A 113 -4.42 -28.18 1.78
C LYS A 113 -4.56 -29.65 2.12
N ASP A 114 -5.31 -29.94 3.18
CA ASP A 114 -5.46 -31.31 3.64
C ASP A 114 -6.21 -32.17 2.65
N ARG A 115 -7.01 -31.57 1.80
CA ARG A 115 -7.79 -32.32 0.84
C ARG A 115 -7.01 -32.73 -0.41
N ARG A 116 -5.78 -32.34 -0.52
CA ARG A 116 -5.00 -32.60 -1.73
C ARG A 116 -3.98 -33.74 -1.59
#